data_c6afff7dd58b4b488ab49c4fd66e38a1
#
_entry.id   c6afff7dd58b4b488ab49c4fd66e38a1
#
_cell.length_a   1.000
_cell.length_b   1.000
_cell.length_c   1.000
_cell.angle_alpha   90.00
_cell.angle_beta   90.00
_cell.angle_gamma   90.00
#
_symmetry.space_group_name_H-M   'P 1'
#
loop_
_entity.id
_entity.type
_entity.pdbx_description
1 polymer ?
#
loop_
_entity_poly.entity_id
_entity_poly.type
_entity_poly.pdbx_seq_one_letter_code
_entity_poly.pdbx_strand_id
1 'polypeptide(L)'
;MSSLLQNALIWHILLGLFGICFFVAVLVGLTRANKSQKFLKISSLFGLLSFIGSWITGGYYYVVHYGNVVKPIIKEGAYPWAHNILMESKEHIFLFIPFLSAIVFLAIWLGKGRFNKPVGALSLLIVIFGIAIALM
;
A
#
# COMPACT_ATOMS: atom_id res chain seq x y z
N MET A 1 -23.30 -8.99 -5.28
CA MET A 1 -22.46 -7.95 -4.63
C MET A 1 -23.05 -6.60 -4.95
N SER A 2 -23.27 -5.72 -3.97
CA SER A 2 -23.82 -4.38 -4.22
C SER A 2 -22.85 -3.52 -5.03
N SER A 3 -23.35 -2.51 -5.76
CA SER A 3 -22.50 -1.58 -6.53
C SER A 3 -21.46 -0.88 -5.65
N LEU A 4 -21.82 -0.58 -4.41
CA LEU A 4 -20.93 0.07 -3.44
C LEU A 4 -19.73 -0.82 -3.07
N LEU A 5 -19.93 -2.12 -2.89
CA LEU A 5 -18.84 -3.08 -2.62
C LEU A 5 -17.93 -3.28 -3.83
N GLN A 6 -18.51 -3.28 -5.04
CA GLN A 6 -17.70 -3.33 -6.27
C GLN A 6 -16.83 -2.09 -6.41
N ASN A 7 -17.40 -0.90 -6.18
CA ASN A 7 -16.65 0.35 -6.20
C ASN A 7 -15.54 0.37 -5.13
N ALA A 8 -15.83 -0.09 -3.91
CA ALA A 8 -14.81 -0.17 -2.85
C ALA A 8 -13.63 -1.05 -3.25
N LEU A 9 -13.89 -2.22 -3.86
CA LEU A 9 -12.84 -3.11 -4.34
C LEU A 9 -12.03 -2.47 -5.48
N ILE A 10 -12.68 -1.84 -6.45
CA ILE A 10 -12.02 -1.14 -7.56
C ILE A 10 -11.11 -0.03 -7.00
N TRP A 11 -11.62 0.81 -6.11
CA TRP A 11 -10.83 1.88 -5.51
C TRP A 11 -9.67 1.35 -4.66
N HIS A 12 -9.88 0.25 -3.92
CA HIS A 12 -8.80 -0.41 -3.19
C HIS A 12 -7.63 -0.79 -4.12
N ILE A 13 -7.92 -1.43 -5.24
CA ILE A 13 -6.90 -1.86 -6.21
C ILE A 13 -6.23 -0.66 -6.86
N LEU A 14 -7.00 0.30 -7.37
CA LEU A 14 -6.46 1.48 -8.05
C LEU A 14 -5.58 2.33 -7.13
N LEU A 15 -6.05 2.60 -5.91
CA LEU A 15 -5.30 3.38 -4.93
C LEU A 15 -4.04 2.64 -4.47
N GLY A 16 -4.10 1.31 -4.30
CA GLY A 16 -2.92 0.51 -4.01
C GLY A 16 -1.85 0.62 -5.10
N LEU A 17 -2.26 0.50 -6.38
CA LEU A 17 -1.34 0.67 -7.52
C LEU A 17 -0.78 2.09 -7.60
N PHE A 18 -1.60 3.13 -7.42
CA PHE A 18 -1.10 4.51 -7.39
C PHE A 18 -0.10 4.72 -6.25
N GLY A 19 -0.35 4.15 -5.08
CA GLY A 19 0.59 4.20 -3.96
C GLY A 19 1.96 3.63 -4.34
N ILE A 20 2.00 2.45 -4.97
CA ILE A 20 3.23 1.83 -5.46
C ILE A 20 3.93 2.74 -6.48
N CYS A 21 3.20 3.26 -7.47
CA CYS A 21 3.75 4.14 -8.51
C CYS A 21 4.37 5.41 -7.90
N PHE A 22 3.73 6.03 -6.92
CA PHE A 22 4.27 7.22 -6.26
C PHE A 22 5.53 6.91 -5.45
N PHE A 23 5.64 5.75 -4.79
CA PHE A 23 6.87 5.37 -4.09
C PHE A 23 7.99 4.96 -5.06
N VAL A 24 7.68 4.39 -6.21
CA VAL A 24 8.65 4.25 -7.32
C VAL A 24 9.14 5.63 -7.77
N ALA A 25 8.24 6.61 -7.91
CA ALA A 25 8.62 7.98 -8.25
C ALA A 25 9.52 8.62 -7.18
N VAL A 26 9.28 8.37 -5.88
CA VAL A 26 10.20 8.78 -4.79
C VAL A 26 11.58 8.15 -5.00
N LEU A 27 11.66 6.83 -5.24
CA LEU A 27 12.94 6.15 -5.51
C LEU A 27 13.70 6.77 -6.67
N VAL A 28 13.03 6.95 -7.82
CA VAL A 28 13.63 7.58 -9.00
C VAL A 28 14.07 9.01 -8.70
N GLY A 29 13.28 9.77 -7.95
CA GLY A 29 13.62 11.13 -7.55
C GLY A 29 14.88 11.20 -6.67
N LEU A 30 15.11 10.18 -5.82
CA LEU A 30 16.28 10.08 -4.97
C LEU A 30 17.57 9.71 -5.71
N THR A 31 17.47 9.04 -6.87
CA THR A 31 18.65 8.66 -7.68
C THR A 31 19.13 9.77 -8.61
N ARG A 32 18.32 10.80 -8.84
CA ARG A 32 18.69 11.92 -9.74
C ARG A 32 19.80 12.78 -9.14
N ALA A 33 20.72 13.26 -9.97
CA ALA A 33 21.79 14.16 -9.56
C ALA A 33 21.21 15.46 -8.97
N ASN A 34 20.22 16.06 -9.64
CA ASN A 34 19.48 17.22 -9.16
C ASN A 34 18.16 16.80 -8.51
N LYS A 35 18.21 16.52 -7.20
CA LYS A 35 17.04 16.09 -6.42
C LYS A 35 16.06 17.23 -6.22
N SER A 36 14.89 17.17 -6.84
CA SER A 36 13.82 18.12 -6.60
C SER A 36 13.09 17.79 -5.30
N GLN A 37 13.31 18.58 -4.27
CA GLN A 37 12.61 18.42 -2.98
C GLN A 37 11.08 18.57 -3.13
N LYS A 38 10.63 19.47 -4.03
CA LYS A 38 9.20 19.62 -4.33
C LYS A 38 8.61 18.33 -4.91
N PHE A 39 9.31 17.72 -5.87
CA PHE A 39 8.88 16.45 -6.48
C PHE A 39 8.79 15.32 -5.44
N LEU A 40 9.80 15.16 -4.58
CA LEU A 40 9.82 14.15 -3.53
C LEU A 40 8.68 14.35 -2.52
N LYS A 41 8.43 15.59 -2.11
CA LYS A 41 7.34 15.95 -1.20
C LYS A 41 5.98 15.61 -1.80
N ILE A 42 5.73 16.01 -3.03
CA ILE A 42 4.45 15.74 -3.71
C ILE A 42 4.26 14.24 -3.89
N SER A 43 5.26 13.52 -4.40
CA SER A 43 5.16 12.08 -4.61
C SER A 43 4.92 11.32 -3.30
N SER A 44 5.64 11.65 -2.22
CA SER A 44 5.44 10.99 -0.93
C SER A 44 4.06 11.28 -0.32
N LEU A 45 3.54 12.50 -0.48
CA LEU A 45 2.19 12.87 -0.04
C LEU A 45 1.12 12.06 -0.75
N PHE A 46 1.14 12.06 -2.10
CA PHE A 46 0.16 11.31 -2.87
C PHE A 46 0.28 9.80 -2.68
N GLY A 47 1.49 9.28 -2.50
CA GLY A 47 1.72 7.88 -2.15
C GLY A 47 1.09 7.51 -0.81
N LEU A 48 1.30 8.33 0.23
CA LEU A 48 0.68 8.14 1.54
C LEU A 48 -0.85 8.19 1.46
N LEU A 49 -1.42 9.22 0.82
CA LEU A 49 -2.88 9.36 0.68
C LEU A 49 -3.49 8.18 -0.10
N SER A 50 -2.80 7.70 -1.12
CA SER A 50 -3.22 6.54 -1.90
C SER A 50 -3.28 5.27 -1.04
N PHE A 51 -2.26 5.00 -0.22
CA PHE A 51 -2.27 3.83 0.66
C PHE A 51 -3.28 3.95 1.80
N ILE A 52 -3.51 5.15 2.36
CA ILE A 52 -4.59 5.37 3.34
C ILE A 52 -5.95 5.12 2.69
N GLY A 53 -6.20 5.66 1.51
CA GLY A 53 -7.44 5.43 0.77
C GLY A 53 -7.66 3.96 0.41
N SER A 54 -6.59 3.28 -0.05
CA SER A 54 -6.62 1.83 -0.30
C SER A 54 -6.93 1.06 0.98
N TRP A 55 -6.34 1.45 2.12
CA TRP A 55 -6.59 0.81 3.41
C TRP A 55 -8.05 0.95 3.86
N ILE A 56 -8.63 2.14 3.72
CA ILE A 56 -10.04 2.39 4.08
C ILE A 56 -10.98 1.57 3.19
N THR A 57 -10.79 1.62 1.87
CA THR A 57 -11.68 0.93 0.92
C THR A 57 -11.54 -0.58 0.98
N GLY A 58 -10.32 -1.10 1.15
CA GLY A 58 -10.04 -2.52 1.34
C GLY A 58 -10.55 -3.04 2.66
N GLY A 59 -10.36 -2.29 3.76
CA GLY A 59 -10.89 -2.63 5.08
C GLY A 59 -12.42 -2.68 5.10
N TYR A 60 -13.08 -1.72 4.44
CA TYR A 60 -14.53 -1.74 4.28
C TYR A 60 -14.99 -3.00 3.53
N TYR A 61 -14.39 -3.32 2.38
CA TYR A 61 -14.71 -4.53 1.63
C TYR A 61 -14.47 -5.80 2.46
N TYR A 62 -13.36 -5.84 3.20
CA TYR A 62 -13.00 -6.98 4.04
C TYR A 62 -14.05 -7.24 5.13
N VAL A 63 -14.41 -6.22 5.90
CA VAL A 63 -15.33 -6.35 7.03
C VAL A 63 -16.76 -6.67 6.57
N VAL A 64 -17.22 -5.98 5.52
CA VAL A 64 -18.64 -6.09 5.09
C VAL A 64 -18.91 -7.32 4.24
N HIS A 65 -17.94 -7.76 3.42
CA HIS A 65 -18.19 -8.83 2.46
C HIS A 65 -17.23 -10.01 2.61
N TYR A 66 -15.91 -9.78 2.55
CA TYR A 66 -14.95 -10.87 2.53
C TYR A 66 -15.04 -11.73 3.79
N GLY A 67 -15.02 -11.14 4.97
CA GLY A 67 -15.05 -11.84 6.25
C GLY A 67 -16.30 -12.68 6.47
N ASN A 68 -17.44 -12.20 5.98
CA ASN A 68 -18.74 -12.82 6.22
C ASN A 68 -19.17 -13.81 5.13
N VAL A 69 -18.71 -13.62 3.89
CA VAL A 69 -19.17 -14.40 2.73
C VAL A 69 -18.05 -15.24 2.12
N VAL A 70 -16.90 -14.62 1.83
CA VAL A 70 -15.83 -15.27 1.06
C VAL A 70 -14.96 -16.16 1.95
N LYS A 71 -14.57 -15.64 3.12
CA LYS A 71 -13.70 -16.35 4.07
C LYS A 71 -14.23 -17.73 4.49
N PRO A 72 -15.51 -17.89 4.89
CA PRO A 72 -16.05 -19.21 5.25
C PRO A 72 -15.97 -20.19 4.10
N ILE A 73 -16.33 -19.76 2.88
CA ILE A 73 -16.30 -20.60 1.67
C ILE A 73 -14.89 -21.12 1.38
N ILE A 74 -13.88 -20.26 1.52
CA ILE A 74 -12.48 -20.65 1.28
C ILE A 74 -12.00 -21.60 2.39
N LYS A 75 -12.33 -21.34 3.66
CA LYS A 75 -11.88 -22.15 4.79
C LYS A 75 -12.50 -23.56 4.81
N GLU A 76 -13.73 -23.70 4.35
CA GLU A 76 -14.44 -24.98 4.25
C GLU A 76 -14.20 -25.68 2.89
N GLY A 77 -13.58 -24.99 1.94
CA GLY A 77 -13.30 -25.50 0.59
C GLY A 77 -12.04 -26.36 0.49
N ALA A 78 -11.66 -26.68 -0.73
CA ALA A 78 -10.50 -27.54 -1.05
C ALA A 78 -9.14 -26.89 -0.73
N TYR A 79 -9.07 -25.56 -0.58
CA TYR A 79 -7.82 -24.81 -0.43
C TYR A 79 -7.86 -23.83 0.77
N PRO A 80 -8.05 -24.30 2.01
CA PRO A 80 -8.10 -23.41 3.19
C PRO A 80 -6.82 -22.62 3.42
N TRP A 81 -5.68 -23.10 2.93
CA TRP A 81 -4.38 -22.40 2.98
C TRP A 81 -4.39 -21.05 2.25
N ALA A 82 -5.24 -20.89 1.24
CA ALA A 82 -5.37 -19.64 0.51
C ALA A 82 -5.80 -18.48 1.43
N HIS A 83 -6.68 -18.77 2.40
CA HIS A 83 -6.99 -17.77 3.43
C HIS A 83 -5.95 -17.78 4.55
N ASN A 84 -5.65 -18.93 5.15
CA ASN A 84 -4.84 -19.03 6.36
C ASN A 84 -3.36 -18.59 6.17
N ILE A 85 -2.85 -18.60 4.95
CA ILE A 85 -1.48 -18.18 4.66
C ILE A 85 -1.48 -16.93 3.80
N LEU A 86 -2.07 -16.97 2.59
CA LEU A 86 -1.94 -15.84 1.66
C LEU A 86 -2.72 -14.61 2.16
N MET A 87 -3.99 -14.80 2.50
CA MET A 87 -4.81 -13.65 2.89
C MET A 87 -4.38 -13.06 4.24
N GLU A 88 -4.06 -13.89 5.23
CA GLU A 88 -3.56 -13.40 6.52
C GLU A 88 -2.19 -12.70 6.37
N SER A 89 -1.28 -13.23 5.56
CA SER A 89 0.00 -12.57 5.26
C SER A 89 -0.22 -11.21 4.57
N LYS A 90 -1.13 -11.17 3.60
CA LYS A 90 -1.51 -9.94 2.90
C LYS A 90 -2.04 -8.89 3.86
N GLU A 91 -2.94 -9.26 4.77
CA GLU A 91 -3.53 -8.37 5.76
C GLU A 91 -2.45 -7.76 6.67
N HIS A 92 -1.55 -8.59 7.21
CA HIS A 92 -0.49 -8.13 8.10
C HIS A 92 0.48 -7.18 7.39
N ILE A 93 0.96 -7.55 6.20
CA ILE A 93 1.86 -6.69 5.42
C ILE A 93 1.16 -5.36 5.08
N PHE A 94 -0.10 -5.43 4.65
CA PHE A 94 -0.87 -4.26 4.26
C PHE A 94 -1.10 -3.27 5.40
N LEU A 95 -1.24 -3.75 6.64
CA LEU A 95 -1.34 -2.89 7.82
C LEU A 95 -0.11 -2.02 8.03
N PHE A 96 1.09 -2.50 7.71
CA PHE A 96 2.35 -1.75 7.91
C PHE A 96 2.62 -0.70 6.82
N ILE A 97 2.11 -0.88 5.60
CA ILE A 97 2.43 0.00 4.46
C ILE A 97 2.05 1.46 4.72
N PRO A 98 0.85 1.83 5.22
CA PRO A 98 0.51 3.22 5.52
C PRO A 98 1.44 3.85 6.57
N PHE A 99 1.84 3.09 7.60
CA PHE A 99 2.77 3.58 8.61
C PHE A 99 4.18 3.82 8.05
N LEU A 100 4.71 2.89 7.26
CA LEU A 100 5.98 3.08 6.58
C LEU A 100 5.93 4.28 5.63
N SER A 101 4.83 4.44 4.91
CA SER A 101 4.58 5.57 4.01
C SER A 101 4.56 6.90 4.76
N ALA A 102 3.94 6.94 5.94
CA ALA A 102 3.93 8.12 6.82
C ALA A 102 5.33 8.47 7.31
N ILE A 103 6.14 7.48 7.70
CA ILE A 103 7.54 7.69 8.12
C ILE A 103 8.34 8.29 6.96
N VAL A 104 8.23 7.75 5.75
CA VAL A 104 8.92 8.28 4.57
C VAL A 104 8.46 9.70 4.24
N PHE A 105 7.15 9.94 4.27
CA PHE A 105 6.57 11.26 4.08
C PHE A 105 7.16 12.28 5.07
N LEU A 106 7.12 11.99 6.37
CA LEU A 106 7.65 12.88 7.41
C LEU A 106 9.16 13.10 7.26
N ALA A 107 9.93 12.05 6.95
CA ALA A 107 11.36 12.15 6.73
C ALA A 107 11.73 13.06 5.54
N ILE A 108 10.95 13.03 4.46
CA ILE A 108 11.12 13.92 3.31
C ILE A 108 10.73 15.36 3.66
N TRP A 109 9.60 15.55 4.36
CA TRP A 109 9.08 16.88 4.66
C TRP A 109 9.90 17.62 5.71
N LEU A 110 10.36 16.94 6.75
CA LEU A 110 11.08 17.53 7.88
C LEU A 110 12.60 17.43 7.73
N GLY A 111 13.09 16.42 7.03
CA GLY A 111 14.51 16.06 6.99
C GLY A 111 15.38 16.87 6.05
N LYS A 112 14.81 17.73 5.18
CA LYS A 112 15.54 18.60 4.23
C LYS A 112 16.67 17.85 3.48
N GLY A 113 16.46 16.59 3.08
CA GLY A 113 17.46 15.76 2.39
C GLY A 113 18.47 15.04 3.30
N ARG A 114 18.41 15.22 4.61
CA ARG A 114 19.33 14.60 5.58
C ARG A 114 19.23 13.06 5.63
N PHE A 115 18.05 12.52 5.32
CA PHE A 115 17.74 11.09 5.46
C PHE A 115 17.59 10.36 4.12
N ASN A 116 18.28 10.79 3.06
CA ASN A 116 18.08 10.20 1.71
C ASN A 116 18.30 8.68 1.65
N LYS A 117 19.33 8.15 2.34
CA LYS A 117 19.60 6.70 2.36
C LYS A 117 18.49 5.89 3.04
N PRO A 118 18.09 6.18 4.31
CA PRO A 118 16.99 5.46 4.95
C PRO A 118 15.64 5.68 4.25
N VAL A 119 15.38 6.86 3.72
CA VAL A 119 14.18 7.13 2.91
C VAL A 119 14.15 6.26 1.66
N GLY A 120 15.28 6.10 0.97
CA GLY A 120 15.38 5.20 -0.17
C GLY A 120 15.14 3.74 0.20
N ALA A 121 15.76 3.26 1.29
CA ALA A 121 15.58 1.88 1.77
C ALA A 121 14.12 1.60 2.16
N LEU A 122 13.47 2.50 2.91
CA LEU A 122 12.07 2.35 3.29
C LEU A 122 11.13 2.44 2.09
N SER A 123 11.40 3.34 1.13
CA SER A 123 10.60 3.43 -0.10
C SER A 123 10.72 2.15 -0.94
N LEU A 124 11.91 1.56 -1.03
CA LEU A 124 12.11 0.28 -1.70
C LEU A 124 11.33 -0.85 -1.01
N LEU A 125 11.36 -0.90 0.31
CA LEU A 125 10.61 -1.87 1.10
C LEU A 125 9.10 -1.74 0.86
N ILE A 126 8.57 -0.50 0.82
CA ILE A 126 7.16 -0.23 0.51
C ILE A 126 6.80 -0.75 -0.89
N VAL A 127 7.65 -0.51 -1.89
CA VAL A 127 7.42 -0.99 -3.26
C VAL A 127 7.45 -2.52 -3.32
N ILE A 128 8.42 -3.16 -2.69
CA ILE A 128 8.52 -4.63 -2.64
C ILE A 128 7.28 -5.23 -1.97
N PHE A 129 6.90 -4.73 -0.81
CA PHE A 129 5.71 -5.21 -0.10
C PHE A 129 4.43 -4.93 -0.88
N GLY A 130 4.30 -3.73 -1.48
CA GLY A 130 3.16 -3.37 -2.32
C GLY A 130 3.00 -4.33 -3.51
N ILE A 131 4.08 -4.65 -4.21
CA ILE A 131 4.06 -5.62 -5.32
C ILE A 131 3.74 -7.02 -4.79
N ALA A 132 4.38 -7.46 -3.70
CA ALA A 132 4.14 -8.78 -3.14
C ALA A 132 2.66 -9.00 -2.79
N ILE A 133 2.01 -8.04 -2.11
CA ILE A 133 0.58 -8.15 -1.77
C ILE A 133 -0.35 -7.98 -2.98
N ALA A 134 0.08 -7.29 -4.04
CA ALA A 134 -0.70 -7.17 -5.27
C ALA A 134 -0.72 -8.49 -6.07
N LEU A 135 0.29 -9.35 -5.89
CA LEU A 135 0.40 -10.67 -6.53
C LEU A 135 -0.27 -11.79 -5.73
N MET A 136 -0.63 -11.55 -4.46
CA MET A 136 -1.40 -12.45 -3.59
C MET A 136 -2.91 -12.27 -3.81
#